data_420841ab4ceb451b1b8986686ddfbf07
#
_entry.id   420841ab4ceb451b1b8986686ddfbf07
#
_cell.length_a   1.000
_cell.length_b   1.000
_cell.length_c   1.000
_cell.angle_alpha   90.00
_cell.angle_beta   90.00
_cell.angle_gamma   90.00
#
_symmetry.space_group_name_H-M   'P 1'
#
loop_
_entity.id
_entity.type
_entity.pdbx_description
1 polymer ?
#
loop_
_entity_poly.entity_id
_entity_poly.type
_entity_poly.pdbx_seq_one_letter_code
_entity_poly.pdbx_strand_id
1 'polypeptide(L)'
;MAVFTKLTLKEIKKILNDYNLGNLEKFNGIKEGIENTNYFIKTSKKKLILTIFEKRVRKQDIPFFVTLMDSLSLKGFQCPKPIKNKNNKAIFKIKNKLAIIVSFLDGKSKKKLTPGNCFNIGRQIAKFHKITSKLKIKRKNTLDYKAWFKIYNQTKKKYPKYSSKLKKYLEIYKQKKPKKLSGGIIHADLFPDNIFFKKNKFSGFIDFYF
;
A
#
# COMPACT_ATOMS: atom_id res chain seq x y z
N MET A 1 8.37 2.26 -16.19
CA MET A 1 8.80 0.87 -15.91
C MET A 1 8.88 0.69 -14.40
N ALA A 2 8.02 -0.14 -13.82
CA ALA A 2 7.94 -0.29 -12.35
C ALA A 2 8.85 -1.40 -11.76
N VAL A 3 9.82 -1.93 -12.53
CA VAL A 3 10.82 -2.88 -12.02
C VAL A 3 12.16 -2.18 -11.93
N PHE A 4 12.39 -1.46 -10.83
CA PHE A 4 13.64 -0.76 -10.56
C PHE A 4 14.75 -1.71 -10.07
N THR A 5 14.40 -2.69 -9.24
CA THR A 5 15.32 -3.71 -8.75
C THR A 5 15.08 -5.02 -9.49
N LYS A 6 15.93 -5.32 -10.46
CA LYS A 6 15.85 -6.57 -11.23
C LYS A 6 16.35 -7.74 -10.39
N LEU A 7 15.57 -8.83 -10.37
CA LEU A 7 15.94 -10.10 -9.72
C LEU A 7 16.10 -11.20 -10.75
N THR A 8 17.08 -12.06 -10.49
CA THR A 8 17.34 -13.27 -11.26
C THR A 8 16.53 -14.46 -10.72
N LEU A 9 16.39 -15.51 -11.51
CA LEU A 9 15.79 -16.77 -11.08
C LEU A 9 16.46 -17.34 -9.82
N LYS A 10 17.80 -17.28 -9.76
CA LYS A 10 18.59 -17.76 -8.62
C LYS A 10 18.26 -17.01 -7.34
N GLU A 11 18.11 -15.68 -7.42
CA GLU A 11 17.76 -14.84 -6.28
C GLU A 11 16.34 -15.11 -5.77
N ILE A 12 15.36 -15.28 -6.68
CA ILE A 12 13.98 -15.64 -6.29
C ILE A 12 13.95 -17.01 -5.61
N LYS A 13 14.63 -18.02 -6.17
CA LYS A 13 14.71 -19.35 -5.54
C LYS A 13 15.36 -19.29 -4.15
N LYS A 14 16.45 -18.52 -4.00
CA LYS A 14 17.10 -18.30 -2.70
C LYS A 14 16.14 -17.69 -1.67
N ILE A 15 15.37 -16.66 -2.06
CA ILE A 15 14.35 -16.07 -1.18
C ILE A 15 13.32 -17.13 -0.75
N LEU A 16 12.79 -17.91 -1.69
CA LEU A 16 11.74 -18.90 -1.41
C LEU A 16 12.20 -20.05 -0.52
N ASN A 17 13.51 -20.37 -0.49
CA ASN A 17 14.06 -21.39 0.41
C ASN A 17 13.83 -21.07 1.89
N ASP A 18 13.69 -19.80 2.25
CA ASP A 18 13.39 -19.37 3.62
C ASP A 18 11.90 -19.52 3.97
N TYR A 19 11.07 -19.98 3.04
CA TYR A 19 9.62 -20.12 3.20
C TYR A 19 9.13 -21.54 2.89
N ASN A 20 8.00 -21.93 3.47
CA ASN A 20 7.31 -23.19 3.16
C ASN A 20 6.26 -22.99 2.05
N LEU A 21 6.65 -22.39 0.93
CA LEU A 21 5.74 -21.96 -0.13
C LEU A 21 5.69 -22.89 -1.34
N GLY A 22 6.46 -23.97 -1.33
CA GLY A 22 6.58 -24.92 -2.46
C GLY A 22 7.59 -24.46 -3.51
N ASN A 23 7.70 -25.20 -4.59
CA ASN A 23 8.65 -24.96 -5.66
C ASN A 23 8.19 -23.81 -6.55
N LEU A 24 9.13 -22.96 -7.00
CA LEU A 24 8.86 -21.90 -7.94
C LEU A 24 8.46 -22.48 -9.31
N GLU A 25 7.28 -22.08 -9.80
CA GLU A 25 6.80 -22.41 -11.14
C GLU A 25 6.96 -21.25 -12.12
N LYS A 26 6.68 -20.01 -11.66
CA LYS A 26 6.72 -18.81 -12.52
C LYS A 26 7.00 -17.57 -11.69
N PHE A 27 7.76 -16.63 -12.25
CA PHE A 27 7.82 -15.27 -11.73
C PHE A 27 7.92 -14.25 -12.86
N ASN A 28 7.30 -13.08 -12.66
CA ASN A 28 7.34 -11.99 -13.61
C ASN A 28 7.36 -10.65 -12.86
N GLY A 29 8.14 -9.70 -13.34
CA GLY A 29 8.05 -8.32 -12.87
C GLY A 29 6.71 -7.69 -13.27
N ILE A 30 6.09 -6.99 -12.35
CA ILE A 30 4.87 -6.22 -12.57
C ILE A 30 5.27 -4.83 -13.07
N LYS A 31 4.82 -4.47 -14.28
CA LYS A 31 5.17 -3.20 -14.93
C LYS A 31 4.33 -2.02 -14.44
N GLU A 32 3.18 -2.31 -13.88
CA GLU A 32 2.25 -1.36 -13.30
C GLU A 32 2.78 -0.84 -11.95
N GLY A 33 2.45 0.40 -11.61
CA GLY A 33 2.95 1.08 -10.41
C GLY A 33 4.21 1.90 -10.69
N ILE A 34 4.48 2.87 -9.81
CA ILE A 34 5.55 3.85 -9.99
C ILE A 34 6.48 3.98 -8.78
N GLU A 35 6.21 3.27 -7.69
CA GLU A 35 6.87 3.50 -6.40
C GLU A 35 7.75 2.35 -5.94
N ASN A 36 7.26 1.13 -6.04
CA ASN A 36 7.93 -0.07 -5.56
C ASN A 36 8.16 -1.06 -6.69
N THR A 37 9.17 -1.91 -6.55
CA THR A 37 9.35 -3.05 -7.45
C THR A 37 8.47 -4.21 -6.98
N ASN A 38 7.57 -4.66 -7.84
CA ASN A 38 6.70 -5.79 -7.56
C ASN A 38 6.97 -6.95 -8.51
N TYR A 39 6.99 -8.18 -7.97
CA TYR A 39 7.05 -9.42 -8.73
C TYR A 39 5.85 -10.29 -8.40
N PHE A 40 5.15 -10.74 -9.43
CA PHE A 40 4.25 -11.87 -9.31
C PHE A 40 5.06 -13.16 -9.21
N ILE A 41 4.77 -13.99 -8.22
CA ILE A 41 5.39 -15.29 -8.00
C ILE A 41 4.30 -16.34 -7.92
N LYS A 42 4.42 -17.40 -8.73
CA LYS A 42 3.61 -18.61 -8.64
C LYS A 42 4.49 -19.75 -8.18
N THR A 43 4.08 -20.42 -7.13
CA THR A 43 4.69 -21.64 -6.63
C THR A 43 3.71 -22.80 -6.78
N SER A 44 4.15 -24.03 -6.55
CA SER A 44 3.30 -25.24 -6.53
C SER A 44 2.16 -25.16 -5.49
N LYS A 45 2.29 -24.28 -4.49
CA LYS A 45 1.29 -24.14 -3.42
C LYS A 45 0.48 -22.85 -3.48
N LYS A 46 1.07 -21.72 -3.95
CA LYS A 46 0.46 -20.39 -3.79
C LYS A 46 0.84 -19.41 -4.91
N LYS A 47 -0.02 -18.42 -5.09
CA LYS A 47 0.28 -17.18 -5.82
C LYS A 47 0.61 -16.09 -4.83
N LEU A 48 1.63 -15.28 -5.12
CA LEU A 48 2.24 -14.33 -4.20
C LEU A 48 2.66 -13.07 -4.94
N ILE A 49 2.81 -11.98 -4.20
CA ILE A 49 3.49 -10.76 -4.64
C ILE A 49 4.71 -10.55 -3.74
N LEU A 50 5.87 -10.42 -4.36
CA LEU A 50 7.08 -9.90 -3.72
C LEU A 50 7.14 -8.41 -3.98
N THR A 51 7.13 -7.61 -2.93
CA THR A 51 7.31 -6.15 -2.98
C THR A 51 8.67 -5.78 -2.43
N ILE A 52 9.47 -5.06 -3.21
CA ILE A 52 10.74 -4.46 -2.81
C ILE A 52 10.51 -2.96 -2.65
N PHE A 53 10.71 -2.45 -1.46
CA PHE A 53 10.52 -1.04 -1.16
C PHE A 53 11.68 -0.22 -1.72
N GLU A 54 11.35 0.69 -2.62
CA GLU A 54 12.31 1.58 -3.26
C GLU A 54 12.53 2.86 -2.42
N LYS A 55 12.67 4.01 -3.02
CA LYS A 55 13.07 5.25 -2.33
C LYS A 55 11.94 5.94 -1.54
N ARG A 56 10.68 5.83 -1.98
CA ARG A 56 9.58 6.63 -1.43
C ARG A 56 9.13 6.17 -0.06
N VAL A 57 9.05 4.87 0.15
CA VAL A 57 8.61 4.30 1.44
C VAL A 57 9.75 4.37 2.46
N ARG A 58 9.53 5.08 3.56
CA ARG A 58 10.54 5.16 4.62
C ARG A 58 10.67 3.81 5.32
N LYS A 59 11.91 3.34 5.48
CA LYS A 59 12.22 2.03 6.08
C LYS A 59 11.55 1.83 7.45
N GLN A 60 11.48 2.89 8.26
CA GLN A 60 10.86 2.87 9.60
C GLN A 60 9.34 2.70 9.58
N ASP A 61 8.67 2.98 8.46
CA ASP A 61 7.21 2.86 8.32
C ASP A 61 6.78 1.45 7.85
N ILE A 62 7.69 0.66 7.27
CA ILE A 62 7.38 -0.68 6.75
C ILE A 62 6.80 -1.61 7.80
N PRO A 63 7.30 -1.66 9.06
CA PRO A 63 6.69 -2.47 10.10
C PRO A 63 5.23 -2.10 10.39
N PHE A 64 4.88 -0.81 10.31
CA PHE A 64 3.48 -0.36 10.46
C PHE A 64 2.59 -0.95 9.37
N PHE A 65 2.99 -0.87 8.10
CA PHE A 65 2.20 -1.39 6.99
C PHE A 65 2.03 -2.90 7.05
N VAL A 66 3.09 -3.63 7.40
CA VAL A 66 3.04 -5.09 7.57
C VAL A 66 2.10 -5.47 8.70
N THR A 67 2.20 -4.81 9.87
CA THR A 67 1.31 -5.06 11.00
C THR A 67 -0.14 -4.71 10.69
N LEU A 68 -0.36 -3.63 9.95
CA LEU A 68 -1.70 -3.23 9.50
C LEU A 68 -2.34 -4.31 8.63
N MET A 69 -1.66 -4.75 7.56
CA MET A 69 -2.18 -5.78 6.66
C MET A 69 -2.39 -7.12 7.37
N ASP A 70 -1.47 -7.52 8.24
CA ASP A 70 -1.61 -8.77 9.03
C ASP A 70 -2.84 -8.69 9.94
N SER A 71 -3.00 -7.58 10.67
CA SER A 71 -4.15 -7.34 11.55
C SER A 71 -5.49 -7.30 10.81
N LEU A 72 -5.53 -6.65 9.64
CA LEU A 72 -6.71 -6.61 8.77
C LEU A 72 -7.09 -8.00 8.28
N SER A 73 -6.12 -8.75 7.77
CA SER A 73 -6.32 -10.12 7.28
C SER A 73 -6.80 -11.07 8.38
N LEU A 74 -6.22 -11.00 9.58
CA LEU A 74 -6.65 -11.78 10.74
C LEU A 74 -8.10 -11.48 11.16
N LYS A 75 -8.60 -10.27 10.90
CA LYS A 75 -9.99 -9.87 11.17
C LYS A 75 -10.92 -10.08 9.96
N GLY A 76 -10.49 -10.86 8.97
CA GLY A 76 -11.30 -11.22 7.80
C GLY A 76 -11.57 -10.03 6.86
N PHE A 77 -10.69 -9.02 6.85
CA PHE A 77 -10.70 -7.97 5.84
C PHE A 77 -9.94 -8.44 4.59
N GLN A 78 -10.52 -8.17 3.43
CA GLN A 78 -9.95 -8.61 2.16
C GLN A 78 -8.82 -7.66 1.73
N CYS A 79 -7.58 -8.09 1.94
CA CYS A 79 -6.35 -7.40 1.56
C CYS A 79 -5.22 -8.41 1.40
N PRO A 80 -4.09 -8.03 0.77
CA PRO A 80 -2.90 -8.88 0.76
C PRO A 80 -2.42 -9.19 2.18
N LYS A 81 -2.18 -10.49 2.46
CA LYS A 81 -1.68 -10.94 3.76
C LYS A 81 -0.17 -11.09 3.73
N PRO A 82 0.59 -10.45 4.63
CA PRO A 82 2.02 -10.68 4.76
C PRO A 82 2.34 -12.15 5.06
N ILE A 83 3.32 -12.70 4.36
CA ILE A 83 3.79 -14.06 4.56
C ILE A 83 5.06 -14.02 5.39
N LYS A 84 5.07 -14.76 6.49
CA LYS A 84 6.24 -14.89 7.35
C LYS A 84 7.11 -16.05 6.87
N ASN A 85 8.42 -15.87 6.96
CA ASN A 85 9.40 -16.92 6.67
C ASN A 85 9.49 -17.95 7.83
N LYS A 86 10.35 -18.95 7.69
CA LYS A 86 10.59 -20.02 8.69
C LYS A 86 10.99 -19.48 10.06
N ASN A 87 11.59 -18.27 10.11
CA ASN A 87 11.97 -17.58 11.36
C ASN A 87 10.90 -16.59 11.83
N ASN A 88 9.64 -16.75 11.39
CA ASN A 88 8.49 -15.89 11.74
C ASN A 88 8.66 -14.41 11.38
N LYS A 89 9.56 -14.06 10.43
CA LYS A 89 9.81 -12.70 9.96
C LYS A 89 9.10 -12.45 8.64
N ALA A 90 8.32 -11.36 8.54
CA ALA A 90 7.67 -10.95 7.30
C ALA A 90 8.56 -10.02 6.46
N ILE A 91 9.45 -9.24 7.11
CA ILE A 91 10.33 -8.27 6.45
C ILE A 91 11.72 -8.89 6.32
N PHE A 92 12.31 -8.78 5.14
CA PHE A 92 13.68 -9.22 4.87
C PHE A 92 14.44 -8.23 3.99
N LYS A 93 15.73 -8.46 3.78
CA LYS A 93 16.58 -7.61 2.92
C LYS A 93 16.95 -8.34 1.63
N ILE A 94 16.88 -7.61 0.51
CA ILE A 94 17.43 -8.02 -0.76
C ILE A 94 18.07 -6.80 -1.46
N LYS A 95 19.30 -6.95 -1.98
CA LYS A 95 20.04 -5.86 -2.62
C LYS A 95 20.02 -4.55 -1.81
N ASN A 96 20.27 -4.67 -0.49
CA ASN A 96 20.25 -3.56 0.48
C ASN A 96 18.90 -2.81 0.65
N LYS A 97 17.81 -3.38 0.12
CA LYS A 97 16.45 -2.85 0.27
C LYS A 97 15.62 -3.77 1.15
N LEU A 98 14.62 -3.20 1.81
CA LEU A 98 13.64 -3.99 2.53
C LEU A 98 12.60 -4.54 1.54
N ALA A 99 12.14 -5.74 1.82
CA ALA A 99 11.17 -6.44 1.00
C ALA A 99 10.21 -7.27 1.87
N ILE A 100 9.06 -7.57 1.30
CA ILE A 100 8.06 -8.47 1.89
C ILE A 100 7.49 -9.38 0.81
N ILE A 101 6.95 -10.51 1.23
CA ILE A 101 6.07 -11.34 0.41
C ILE A 101 4.67 -11.23 0.97
N VAL A 102 3.68 -11.01 0.11
CA VAL A 102 2.27 -11.00 0.49
C VAL A 102 1.48 -12.00 -0.36
N SER A 103 0.33 -12.42 0.13
CA SER A 103 -0.59 -13.25 -0.66
C SER A 103 -1.07 -12.49 -1.90
N PHE A 104 -1.22 -13.18 -3.01
CA PHE A 104 -1.85 -12.63 -4.20
C PHE A 104 -3.35 -12.43 -3.95
N LEU A 105 -3.85 -11.25 -4.26
CA LEU A 105 -5.28 -10.95 -4.22
C LEU A 105 -5.86 -11.17 -5.61
N ASP A 106 -6.76 -12.15 -5.74
CA ASP A 106 -7.45 -12.41 -7.02
C ASP A 106 -8.39 -11.25 -7.38
N GLY A 107 -8.41 -10.90 -8.66
CA GLY A 107 -9.29 -9.87 -9.18
C GLY A 107 -8.53 -8.84 -10.03
N LYS A 108 -9.28 -7.82 -10.46
CA LYS A 108 -8.75 -6.69 -11.24
C LYS A 108 -9.45 -5.41 -10.82
N SER A 109 -8.77 -4.31 -10.99
CA SER A 109 -9.37 -2.98 -10.88
C SER A 109 -10.38 -2.74 -12.01
N LYS A 110 -11.30 -1.81 -11.80
CA LYS A 110 -12.28 -1.38 -12.82
C LYS A 110 -11.98 0.04 -13.25
N LYS A 111 -11.93 0.27 -14.56
CA LYS A 111 -11.79 1.62 -15.13
C LYS A 111 -12.99 2.52 -14.83
N LYS A 112 -14.21 1.94 -14.79
CA LYS A 112 -15.46 2.65 -14.46
C LYS A 112 -16.17 1.94 -13.32
N LEU A 113 -16.57 2.69 -12.30
CA LEU A 113 -17.33 2.21 -11.15
C LEU A 113 -18.81 2.56 -11.33
N THR A 114 -19.68 1.60 -11.03
CA THR A 114 -21.12 1.84 -10.97
C THR A 114 -21.52 2.39 -9.59
N PRO A 115 -22.69 3.03 -9.43
CA PRO A 115 -23.19 3.45 -8.11
C PRO A 115 -23.19 2.30 -7.09
N GLY A 116 -23.59 1.09 -7.50
CA GLY A 116 -23.54 -0.10 -6.66
C GLY A 116 -22.11 -0.51 -6.25
N ASN A 117 -21.12 -0.32 -7.12
CA ASN A 117 -19.71 -0.50 -6.74
C ASN A 117 -19.29 0.53 -5.69
N CYS A 118 -19.65 1.83 -5.86
CA CYS A 118 -19.31 2.89 -4.91
C CYS A 118 -19.96 2.64 -3.54
N PHE A 119 -21.23 2.22 -3.51
CA PHE A 119 -21.90 1.84 -2.27
C PHE A 119 -21.16 0.71 -1.55
N ASN A 120 -20.79 -0.37 -2.26
CA ASN A 120 -20.06 -1.48 -1.68
C ASN A 120 -18.65 -1.06 -1.20
N ILE A 121 -17.95 -0.23 -1.95
CA ILE A 121 -16.65 0.33 -1.53
C ILE A 121 -16.81 1.10 -0.23
N GLY A 122 -17.81 1.98 -0.12
CA GLY A 122 -18.11 2.72 1.10
C GLY A 122 -18.32 1.82 2.32
N ARG A 123 -19.09 0.72 2.16
CA ARG A 123 -19.23 -0.30 3.21
C ARG A 123 -17.90 -0.93 3.61
N GLN A 124 -17.02 -1.22 2.64
CA GLN A 124 -15.72 -1.79 2.94
C GLN A 124 -14.80 -0.78 3.63
N ILE A 125 -14.84 0.50 3.25
CA ILE A 125 -14.11 1.57 3.95
C ILE A 125 -14.60 1.67 5.41
N ALA A 126 -15.90 1.64 5.64
CA ALA A 126 -16.46 1.64 6.99
C ALA A 126 -16.00 0.41 7.81
N LYS A 127 -16.00 -0.79 7.19
CA LYS A 127 -15.47 -2.01 7.82
C LYS A 127 -13.97 -1.86 8.15
N PHE A 128 -13.18 -1.33 7.22
CA PHE A 128 -11.77 -1.03 7.42
C PHE A 128 -11.56 -0.11 8.63
N HIS A 129 -12.25 1.04 8.68
CA HIS A 129 -12.16 1.98 9.78
C HIS A 129 -12.59 1.37 11.12
N LYS A 130 -13.66 0.56 11.15
CA LYS A 130 -14.11 -0.15 12.36
C LYS A 130 -13.08 -1.14 12.88
N ILE A 131 -12.35 -1.83 11.99
CA ILE A 131 -11.27 -2.73 12.38
C ILE A 131 -10.08 -1.94 12.91
N THR A 132 -9.65 -0.91 12.17
CA THR A 132 -8.43 -0.18 12.47
C THR A 132 -8.55 0.74 13.68
N SER A 133 -9.76 1.21 14.03
CA SER A 133 -9.99 2.00 15.25
C SER A 133 -9.64 1.25 16.54
N LYS A 134 -9.62 -0.10 16.50
CA LYS A 134 -9.27 -0.96 17.63
C LYS A 134 -7.78 -1.33 17.68
N LEU A 135 -6.99 -0.92 16.68
CA LEU A 135 -5.57 -1.24 16.62
C LEU A 135 -4.75 -0.21 17.41
N LYS A 136 -3.81 -0.72 18.22
CA LYS A 136 -2.89 0.15 19.00
C LYS A 136 -1.62 0.52 18.22
N ILE A 137 -1.65 0.43 16.88
CA ILE A 137 -0.52 0.83 16.02
C ILE A 137 -0.67 2.29 15.58
N LYS A 138 0.43 3.01 15.50
CA LYS A 138 0.44 4.43 15.12
C LYS A 138 1.55 4.69 14.11
N ARG A 139 1.28 5.60 13.18
CA ARG A 139 2.25 6.16 12.25
C ARG A 139 2.03 7.67 12.17
N LYS A 140 3.11 8.44 12.10
CA LYS A 140 3.01 9.88 11.90
C LYS A 140 2.46 10.18 10.51
N ASN A 141 1.40 11.00 10.43
CA ASN A 141 0.92 11.51 9.15
C ASN A 141 1.99 12.44 8.54
N THR A 142 2.46 12.10 7.35
CA THR A 142 3.47 12.88 6.61
C THR A 142 2.85 13.73 5.51
N LEU A 143 1.53 13.68 5.35
CA LEU A 143 0.74 14.43 4.38
C LEU A 143 -0.30 15.35 5.08
N ASP A 144 0.07 15.86 6.25
CA ASP A 144 -0.75 16.84 6.99
C ASP A 144 -0.50 18.27 6.49
N TYR A 145 -1.26 19.21 7.04
CA TYR A 145 -1.13 20.64 6.73
C TYR A 145 0.31 21.16 6.90
N LYS A 146 1.03 20.69 7.94
CA LYS A 146 2.42 21.14 8.19
C LYS A 146 3.34 20.68 7.05
N ALA A 147 3.14 19.45 6.56
CA ALA A 147 3.90 18.93 5.42
C ALA A 147 3.57 19.70 4.14
N TRP A 148 2.28 19.99 3.87
CA TRP A 148 1.87 20.77 2.69
C TRP A 148 2.46 22.18 2.73
N PHE A 149 2.41 22.85 3.88
CA PHE A 149 2.98 24.18 4.04
C PHE A 149 4.50 24.21 3.86
N LYS A 150 5.19 23.16 4.34
CA LYS A 150 6.64 22.98 4.10
C LYS A 150 6.94 22.86 2.60
N ILE A 151 6.22 21.99 1.89
CA ILE A 151 6.37 21.80 0.43
C ILE A 151 6.09 23.12 -0.31
N TYR A 152 5.02 23.82 0.05
CA TYR A 152 4.71 25.13 -0.51
C TYR A 152 5.89 26.10 -0.36
N ASN A 153 6.46 26.21 0.82
CA ASN A 153 7.60 27.12 1.07
C ASN A 153 8.84 26.76 0.25
N GLN A 154 9.08 25.46 0.03
CA GLN A 154 10.20 24.98 -0.79
C GLN A 154 10.00 25.22 -2.28
N THR A 155 8.75 25.24 -2.76
CA THR A 155 8.43 25.24 -4.19
C THR A 155 7.92 26.59 -4.70
N LYS A 156 7.45 27.50 -3.84
CA LYS A 156 6.80 28.77 -4.21
C LYS A 156 7.63 29.66 -5.15
N LYS A 157 8.96 29.70 -4.98
CA LYS A 157 9.86 30.46 -5.85
C LYS A 157 10.02 29.80 -7.23
N LYS A 158 10.04 28.46 -7.28
CA LYS A 158 10.21 27.69 -8.51
C LYS A 158 8.93 27.70 -9.36
N TYR A 159 7.76 27.81 -8.74
CA TYR A 159 6.47 27.77 -9.42
C TYR A 159 5.58 28.99 -9.05
N PRO A 160 5.99 30.23 -9.39
CA PRO A 160 5.31 31.46 -8.96
C PRO A 160 3.87 31.53 -9.45
N LYS A 161 3.61 31.04 -10.67
CA LYS A 161 2.26 31.02 -11.28
C LYS A 161 1.19 30.36 -10.40
N TYR A 162 1.59 29.33 -9.62
CA TYR A 162 0.67 28.58 -8.77
C TYR A 162 0.72 28.99 -7.30
N SER A 163 1.74 29.76 -6.91
CA SER A 163 2.05 29.98 -5.49
C SER A 163 0.99 30.79 -4.77
N SER A 164 0.46 31.87 -5.37
CA SER A 164 -0.60 32.69 -4.79
C SER A 164 -1.89 31.89 -4.55
N LYS A 165 -2.29 31.10 -5.54
CA LYS A 165 -3.48 30.22 -5.45
C LYS A 165 -3.32 29.14 -4.38
N LEU A 166 -2.16 28.50 -4.33
CA LEU A 166 -1.86 27.49 -3.30
C LEU A 166 -1.84 28.10 -1.89
N LYS A 167 -1.25 29.29 -1.72
CA LYS A 167 -1.26 30.02 -0.45
C LYS A 167 -2.69 30.25 0.03
N LYS A 168 -3.55 30.79 -0.85
CA LYS A 168 -4.96 31.01 -0.55
C LYS A 168 -5.67 29.73 -0.07
N TYR A 169 -5.46 28.59 -0.74
CA TYR A 169 -6.06 27.34 -0.32
C TYR A 169 -5.53 26.83 1.03
N LEU A 170 -4.24 26.98 1.29
CA LEU A 170 -3.66 26.62 2.59
C LEU A 170 -4.23 27.48 3.72
N GLU A 171 -4.45 28.76 3.49
CA GLU A 171 -5.05 29.69 4.45
C GLU A 171 -6.53 29.33 4.71
N ILE A 172 -7.32 29.08 3.66
CA ILE A 172 -8.72 28.63 3.76
C ILE A 172 -8.79 27.33 4.58
N TYR A 173 -7.93 26.35 4.27
CA TYR A 173 -7.89 25.09 5.01
C TYR A 173 -7.57 25.33 6.49
N LYS A 174 -6.58 26.16 6.81
CA LYS A 174 -6.18 26.50 8.18
C LYS A 174 -7.35 27.11 8.97
N GLN A 175 -8.11 28.02 8.33
CA GLN A 175 -9.26 28.70 8.96
C GLN A 175 -10.47 27.76 9.14
N LYS A 176 -10.76 26.94 8.11
CA LYS A 176 -11.97 26.11 8.06
C LYS A 176 -11.78 24.69 8.58
N LYS A 177 -10.55 24.29 8.92
CA LYS A 177 -10.29 22.96 9.46
C LYS A 177 -11.12 22.72 10.73
N PRO A 178 -11.91 21.65 10.81
CA PRO A 178 -12.65 21.32 12.00
C PRO A 178 -11.74 21.16 13.22
N LYS A 179 -12.13 21.73 14.36
CA LYS A 179 -11.34 21.68 15.60
C LYS A 179 -11.26 20.26 16.18
N LYS A 180 -12.32 19.45 15.99
CA LYS A 180 -12.37 18.06 16.45
C LYS A 180 -12.75 17.16 15.27
N LEU A 181 -11.86 16.25 14.90
CA LEU A 181 -12.12 15.17 13.96
C LEU A 181 -11.78 13.86 14.64
N SER A 182 -12.60 12.84 14.41
CA SER A 182 -12.24 11.48 14.78
C SER A 182 -10.94 11.08 14.06
N GLY A 183 -9.94 10.68 14.81
CA GLY A 183 -8.67 10.21 14.25
C GLY A 183 -8.69 8.71 14.04
N GLY A 184 -7.99 8.23 13.01
CA GLY A 184 -7.89 6.81 12.72
C GLY A 184 -6.91 6.52 11.59
N ILE A 185 -6.69 5.24 11.35
CA ILE A 185 -5.90 4.78 10.20
C ILE A 185 -6.79 4.85 8.97
N ILE A 186 -6.32 5.51 7.94
CA ILE A 186 -6.94 5.55 6.61
C ILE A 186 -6.02 4.90 5.59
N HIS A 187 -6.58 4.46 4.47
CA HIS A 187 -5.78 3.91 3.36
C HIS A 187 -4.97 5.01 2.66
N ALA A 188 -5.54 6.18 2.55
CA ALA A 188 -5.00 7.40 1.96
C ALA A 188 -4.83 7.41 0.43
N ASP A 189 -4.91 6.25 -0.24
CA ASP A 189 -4.73 6.11 -1.70
C ASP A 189 -5.74 5.15 -2.35
N LEU A 190 -7.03 5.28 -2.01
CA LEU A 190 -8.10 4.43 -2.56
C LEU A 190 -8.61 4.94 -3.93
N PHE A 191 -7.70 5.03 -4.90
CA PHE A 191 -8.09 5.18 -6.29
C PHE A 191 -8.65 3.86 -6.86
N PRO A 192 -9.39 3.90 -7.99
CA PRO A 192 -10.01 2.70 -8.57
C PRO A 192 -9.02 1.57 -8.88
N ASP A 193 -7.77 1.87 -9.20
CA ASP A 193 -6.68 0.90 -9.46
C ASP A 193 -6.23 0.13 -8.20
N ASN A 194 -6.46 0.69 -7.01
CA ASN A 194 -6.17 0.03 -5.73
C ASN A 194 -7.37 -0.75 -5.17
N ILE A 195 -8.47 -0.88 -5.93
CA ILE A 195 -9.68 -1.59 -5.53
C ILE A 195 -9.96 -2.73 -6.50
N PHE A 196 -9.84 -3.97 -6.01
CA PHE A 196 -10.01 -5.15 -6.84
C PHE A 196 -11.40 -5.76 -6.75
N PHE A 197 -11.85 -6.27 -7.90
CA PHE A 197 -13.10 -6.99 -8.07
C PHE A 197 -12.86 -8.33 -8.76
N LYS A 198 -13.57 -9.37 -8.33
CA LYS A 198 -13.62 -10.69 -8.98
C LYS A 198 -15.07 -11.03 -9.28
N LYS A 199 -15.40 -11.29 -10.56
CA LYS A 199 -16.79 -11.54 -10.99
C LYS A 199 -17.78 -10.48 -10.43
N ASN A 200 -17.45 -9.21 -10.58
CA ASN A 200 -18.20 -8.05 -10.09
C ASN A 200 -18.36 -7.92 -8.55
N LYS A 201 -17.87 -8.86 -7.76
CA LYS A 201 -17.85 -8.76 -6.29
C LYS A 201 -16.54 -8.12 -5.84
N PHE A 202 -16.59 -7.32 -4.76
CA PHE A 202 -15.41 -6.75 -4.12
C PHE A 202 -14.45 -7.89 -3.71
N SER A 203 -13.19 -7.77 -4.10
CA SER A 203 -12.14 -8.74 -3.78
C SER A 203 -11.15 -8.22 -2.74
N GLY A 204 -10.94 -6.92 -2.65
CA GLY A 204 -10.12 -6.31 -1.62
C GLY A 204 -9.46 -5.01 -2.04
N PHE A 205 -8.78 -4.38 -1.08
CA PHE A 205 -7.89 -3.25 -1.29
C PHE A 205 -6.45 -3.72 -1.39
N ILE A 206 -5.65 -3.02 -2.21
CA ILE A 206 -4.21 -3.22 -2.36
C ILE A 206 -3.48 -1.91 -2.12
N ASP A 207 -2.15 -1.94 -2.08
CA ASP A 207 -1.25 -0.79 -1.95
C ASP A 207 -1.43 0.02 -0.65
N PHE A 208 -1.10 -0.62 0.47
CA PHE A 208 -1.17 -0.03 1.82
C PHE A 208 0.07 0.79 2.21
N TYR A 209 0.95 1.13 1.29
CA TYR A 209 2.28 1.68 1.60
C TYR A 209 2.36 3.21 1.51
N PHE A 210 1.25 3.90 1.58
CA PHE A 210 1.14 5.34 1.38
C PHE A 210 1.28 6.16 2.67
#